data_7e6af05d85a8883330478075ea12d700
#
_entry.id   7e6af05d85a8883330478075ea12d700
#
_cell.length_a   1.000
_cell.length_b   1.000
_cell.length_c   1.000
_cell.angle_alpha   90.00
_cell.angle_beta   90.00
_cell.angle_gamma   90.00
#
_symmetry.space_group_name_H-M   'P 1'
#
loop_
_entity.id
_entity.type
_entity.pdbx_description
1 polymer ?
#
loop_
_entity_poly.entity_id
_entity_poly.type
_entity_poly.pdbx_seq_one_letter_code
_entity_poly.pdbx_strand_id
1 'polypeptide(L)'
;MLTGTMPNQHGIVGNGWYDRASAEVRFWQQSNRLISGQLLYEGLDTAKMFWWFNQHSGVHYSATPKPHYGCDGSKVFDIIDDTGCQLVRDLGSFPFFSFWGPNAGLPASQWIARATAKVLREKKPQLTLCYLPHLDYDFQRHRQPSVERVAEVDRCAGVVIDAAQDIGATPIVVSEYGLVPVSRPIAINRILRQAGLLAVRQGPFGEMLIPGDCKAFAVADHQIAHVYINEPSVSRDVRDLLANVPGIQSVVHPEELQLQHPRSGDWIAMAQPDAWFTYYYWNDDRLAPDFARTVDIHRKPGYDPCELFMTSKLRAMLRLAQKKLGFRMKMDVIPLNPNLVGGSHGLVNPIDHNPLVIGPDAP
;
A
#
# COMPACT_ATOMS: atom_id res chain seq x y z
N MET A 1 13.77 6.56 -1.33
CA MET A 1 14.69 6.45 -0.17
C MET A 1 15.81 5.45 -0.40
N LEU A 2 15.56 4.19 -0.80
CA LEU A 2 16.61 3.15 -0.86
C LEU A 2 17.73 3.38 -1.90
N THR A 3 17.50 4.20 -2.91
CA THR A 3 18.45 4.43 -4.02
C THR A 3 18.92 5.88 -4.12
N GLY A 4 18.25 6.82 -3.45
CA GLY A 4 18.50 8.26 -3.64
C GLY A 4 18.15 8.76 -5.04
N THR A 5 17.39 7.98 -5.84
CA THR A 5 17.02 8.31 -7.21
C THR A 5 15.49 8.40 -7.38
N MET A 6 15.02 8.91 -8.51
CA MET A 6 13.60 9.08 -8.81
C MET A 6 13.01 7.81 -9.44
N PRO A 7 11.67 7.66 -9.44
CA PRO A 7 10.98 6.46 -9.95
C PRO A 7 11.33 6.07 -11.38
N ASN A 8 11.61 7.02 -12.27
CA ASN A 8 12.07 6.75 -13.63
C ASN A 8 13.41 6.00 -13.70
N GLN A 9 14.21 6.05 -12.63
CA GLN A 9 15.50 5.36 -12.52
C GLN A 9 15.39 4.06 -11.74
N HIS A 10 14.76 4.08 -10.54
CA HIS A 10 14.66 2.87 -9.72
C HIS A 10 13.48 1.96 -10.09
N GLY A 11 12.55 2.40 -10.92
CA GLY A 11 11.48 1.59 -11.49
C GLY A 11 10.29 1.28 -10.58
N ILE A 12 10.23 1.81 -9.36
CA ILE A 12 9.07 1.69 -8.48
C ILE A 12 8.19 2.92 -8.68
N VAL A 13 7.15 2.77 -9.46
CA VAL A 13 6.29 3.86 -9.92
C VAL A 13 5.03 4.04 -9.05
N GLY A 14 4.77 3.13 -8.12
CA GLY A 14 3.62 3.12 -7.20
C GLY A 14 3.57 1.82 -6.42
N ASN A 15 2.51 1.62 -5.65
CA ASN A 15 2.25 0.39 -4.89
C ASN A 15 1.92 -0.82 -5.78
N GLY A 16 1.54 -0.54 -7.04
CA GLY A 16 1.27 -1.54 -8.06
C GLY A 16 1.26 -0.94 -9.45
N TRP A 17 1.36 -1.78 -10.45
CA TRP A 17 1.39 -1.41 -11.86
C TRP A 17 0.86 -2.53 -12.75
N TYR A 18 0.57 -2.20 -14.00
CA TYR A 18 0.26 -3.16 -15.03
C TYR A 18 1.55 -3.73 -15.65
N ASP A 19 1.70 -5.03 -15.53
CA ASP A 19 2.75 -5.76 -16.25
C ASP A 19 2.25 -6.07 -17.66
N ARG A 20 2.75 -5.32 -18.64
CA ARG A 20 2.32 -5.43 -20.04
C ARG A 20 2.65 -6.78 -20.64
N ALA A 21 3.71 -7.45 -20.18
CA ALA A 21 4.15 -8.74 -20.74
C ALA A 21 3.22 -9.89 -20.32
N SER A 22 2.71 -9.87 -19.09
CA SER A 22 1.75 -10.86 -18.58
C SER A 22 0.30 -10.41 -18.67
N ALA A 23 0.03 -9.17 -19.06
CA ALA A 23 -1.28 -8.53 -19.06
C ALA A 23 -1.99 -8.56 -17.70
N GLU A 24 -1.21 -8.42 -16.62
CA GLU A 24 -1.70 -8.48 -15.25
C GLU A 24 -1.40 -7.20 -14.48
N VAL A 25 -2.36 -6.77 -13.64
CA VAL A 25 -2.10 -5.74 -12.62
C VAL A 25 -1.51 -6.41 -11.39
N ARG A 26 -0.36 -5.94 -10.93
CA ARG A 26 0.38 -6.48 -9.80
C ARG A 26 0.54 -5.44 -8.71
N PHE A 27 -0.15 -5.64 -7.60
CA PHE A 27 -0.05 -4.81 -6.39
C PHE A 27 0.78 -5.50 -5.30
N TRP A 28 1.47 -4.68 -4.50
CA TRP A 28 2.18 -5.11 -3.28
C TRP A 28 3.28 -6.14 -3.52
N GLN A 29 3.96 -6.04 -4.65
CA GLN A 29 5.14 -6.86 -4.91
C GLN A 29 6.29 -6.42 -4.00
N GLN A 30 6.87 -7.38 -3.25
CA GLN A 30 7.85 -7.09 -2.20
C GLN A 30 9.28 -7.57 -2.53
N SER A 31 9.53 -8.02 -3.74
CA SER A 31 10.87 -8.43 -4.15
C SER A 31 11.79 -7.22 -4.33
N ASN A 32 12.90 -7.21 -3.63
CA ASN A 32 13.95 -6.19 -3.78
C ASN A 32 14.52 -6.14 -5.22
N ARG A 33 14.47 -7.26 -5.94
CA ARG A 33 14.91 -7.35 -7.36
C ARG A 33 14.12 -6.46 -8.32
N LEU A 34 13.02 -5.88 -7.87
CA LEU A 34 12.22 -4.93 -8.65
C LEU A 34 12.83 -3.52 -8.66
N ILE A 35 13.71 -3.22 -7.72
CA ILE A 35 14.40 -1.94 -7.61
C ILE A 35 15.65 -1.97 -8.48
N SER A 36 15.78 -0.99 -9.37
CA SER A 36 16.97 -0.79 -10.19
C SER A 36 17.91 0.22 -9.53
N GLY A 37 19.21 0.11 -9.81
CA GLY A 37 20.23 1.02 -9.30
C GLY A 37 20.89 0.54 -8.01
N GLN A 38 21.86 1.31 -7.55
CA GLN A 38 22.61 1.03 -6.33
C GLN A 38 21.73 1.30 -5.10
N LEU A 39 21.81 0.39 -4.13
CA LEU A 39 21.06 0.49 -2.90
C LEU A 39 21.93 1.08 -1.77
N LEU A 40 21.36 1.96 -0.97
CA LEU A 40 22.10 2.66 0.11
C LEU A 40 22.74 1.74 1.15
N TYR A 41 22.30 0.50 1.23
CA TYR A 41 22.81 -0.50 2.18
C TYR A 41 23.81 -1.49 1.58
N GLU A 42 24.18 -1.34 0.32
CA GLU A 42 25.21 -2.21 -0.30
C GLU A 42 26.54 -2.09 0.43
N GLY A 43 27.09 -3.23 0.85
CA GLY A 43 28.34 -3.29 1.59
C GLY A 43 28.24 -2.96 3.08
N LEU A 44 27.05 -2.68 3.61
CA LEU A 44 26.82 -2.42 5.02
C LEU A 44 26.20 -3.63 5.72
N ASP A 45 26.59 -3.85 6.98
CA ASP A 45 25.85 -4.75 7.86
C ASP A 45 24.49 -4.14 8.20
N THR A 46 23.42 -4.70 7.62
CA THR A 46 22.12 -4.04 7.57
C THR A 46 21.01 -4.90 8.14
N ALA A 47 20.13 -4.26 8.94
CA ALA A 47 18.84 -4.79 9.36
C ALA A 47 17.68 -4.11 8.64
N LYS A 48 16.73 -4.89 8.07
CA LYS A 48 15.47 -4.41 7.51
C LYS A 48 14.28 -4.97 8.29
N MET A 49 13.69 -4.12 9.11
CA MET A 49 12.58 -4.48 10.00
C MET A 49 11.26 -3.97 9.43
N PHE A 50 10.50 -4.87 8.79
CA PHE A 50 9.22 -4.57 8.12
C PHE A 50 9.30 -3.50 7.02
N TRP A 51 10.47 -3.14 6.58
CA TRP A 51 10.67 -2.18 5.51
C TRP A 51 10.19 -2.74 4.16
N TRP A 52 9.74 -1.85 3.27
CA TRP A 52 9.27 -2.23 1.93
C TRP A 52 10.38 -2.84 1.07
N PHE A 53 9.97 -3.71 0.12
CA PHE A 53 10.88 -4.46 -0.76
C PHE A 53 11.94 -5.24 0.04
N ASN A 54 11.50 -5.92 1.07
CA ASN A 54 12.39 -6.66 1.97
C ASN A 54 12.77 -8.04 1.43
N GLN A 55 11.86 -8.70 0.71
CA GLN A 55 12.13 -10.04 0.18
C GLN A 55 13.27 -10.00 -0.84
N HIS A 56 14.19 -10.94 -0.74
CA HIS A 56 15.38 -11.07 -1.61
C HIS A 56 16.35 -9.87 -1.55
N SER A 57 16.35 -9.11 -0.47
CA SER A 57 17.22 -7.93 -0.31
C SER A 57 18.69 -8.28 -0.04
N GLY A 58 18.95 -9.50 0.42
CA GLY A 58 20.32 -9.93 0.74
C GLY A 58 20.94 -9.23 1.96
N VAL A 59 20.13 -8.54 2.77
CA VAL A 59 20.62 -7.91 4.01
C VAL A 59 20.90 -8.97 5.09
N HIS A 60 21.74 -8.61 6.09
CA HIS A 60 22.18 -9.54 7.12
C HIS A 60 21.07 -9.96 8.07
N TYR A 61 20.16 -9.03 8.40
CA TYR A 61 19.06 -9.27 9.33
C TYR A 61 17.77 -8.75 8.74
N SER A 62 16.74 -9.61 8.68
CA SER A 62 15.46 -9.14 8.17
C SER A 62 14.28 -9.75 8.92
N ALA A 63 13.22 -8.96 9.07
CA ALA A 63 11.91 -9.44 9.46
C ALA A 63 10.85 -8.82 8.53
N THR A 64 9.95 -9.65 7.99
CA THR A 64 8.92 -9.20 7.05
C THR A 64 7.66 -10.05 7.16
N PRO A 65 6.45 -9.47 7.01
CA PRO A 65 5.23 -10.26 6.98
C PRO A 65 5.19 -11.14 5.73
N LYS A 66 4.86 -12.41 5.90
CA LYS A 66 4.73 -13.38 4.82
C LYS A 66 3.58 -14.35 5.11
N PRO A 67 2.38 -14.10 4.56
CA PRO A 67 1.32 -15.08 4.68
C PRO A 67 1.61 -16.31 3.82
N HIS A 68 1.25 -17.50 4.36
CA HIS A 68 1.28 -18.76 3.64
C HIS A 68 -0.12 -19.08 3.13
N TYR A 69 -0.20 -19.48 1.86
CA TYR A 69 -1.46 -19.81 1.20
C TYR A 69 -1.57 -21.32 1.03
N GLY A 70 -2.61 -21.92 1.61
CA GLY A 70 -2.92 -23.33 1.44
C GLY A 70 -3.64 -23.60 0.11
N CYS A 71 -3.52 -24.82 -0.43
CA CYS A 71 -4.21 -25.23 -1.65
C CYS A 71 -5.75 -25.23 -1.50
N ASP A 72 -6.25 -25.25 -0.27
CA ASP A 72 -7.67 -25.15 0.08
C ASP A 72 -8.18 -23.70 0.18
N GLY A 73 -7.31 -22.70 -0.14
CA GLY A 73 -7.60 -21.29 0.00
C GLY A 73 -7.42 -20.75 1.43
N SER A 74 -6.90 -21.56 2.36
CA SER A 74 -6.53 -21.07 3.69
C SER A 74 -5.37 -20.10 3.63
N LYS A 75 -5.34 -19.16 4.59
CA LYS A 75 -4.23 -18.23 4.80
C LYS A 75 -3.72 -18.40 6.23
N VAL A 76 -2.45 -18.75 6.38
CA VAL A 76 -1.75 -18.70 7.67
C VAL A 76 -0.90 -17.45 7.69
N PHE A 77 -1.16 -16.58 8.65
CA PHE A 77 -0.44 -15.32 8.81
C PHE A 77 0.81 -15.56 9.65
N ASP A 78 1.96 -15.24 9.07
CA ASP A 78 3.25 -15.46 9.67
C ASP A 78 4.23 -14.35 9.25
N ILE A 79 5.42 -14.37 9.83
CA ILE A 79 6.56 -13.53 9.43
C ILE A 79 7.74 -14.43 9.01
N ILE A 80 8.54 -13.94 8.09
CA ILE A 80 9.90 -14.45 7.90
C ILE A 80 10.78 -13.70 8.88
N ASP A 81 11.45 -14.43 9.78
CA ASP A 81 12.42 -13.92 10.76
C ASP A 81 13.81 -14.48 10.45
N ASP A 82 14.57 -13.74 9.65
CA ASP A 82 15.96 -14.01 9.30
C ASP A 82 16.95 -13.18 10.15
N THR A 83 16.50 -12.71 11.33
CA THR A 83 17.34 -11.91 12.23
C THR A 83 18.27 -12.76 13.11
N GLY A 84 17.95 -14.03 13.31
CA GLY A 84 18.59 -14.90 14.27
C GLY A 84 18.37 -14.49 15.75
N CYS A 85 17.39 -13.61 16.01
CA CYS A 85 17.03 -13.12 17.34
C CYS A 85 15.81 -13.85 17.96
N GLN A 86 15.25 -14.85 17.27
CA GLN A 86 14.10 -15.62 17.71
C GLN A 86 12.91 -14.74 18.15
N LEU A 87 12.54 -13.76 17.31
CA LEU A 87 11.60 -12.69 17.64
C LEU A 87 10.24 -13.22 18.12
N VAL A 88 9.66 -14.22 17.44
CA VAL A 88 8.37 -14.79 17.82
C VAL A 88 8.41 -15.48 19.18
N ARG A 89 9.52 -16.19 19.49
CA ARG A 89 9.70 -16.85 20.80
C ARG A 89 9.72 -15.84 21.94
N ASP A 90 10.44 -14.72 21.77
CA ASP A 90 10.72 -13.80 22.86
C ASP A 90 9.66 -12.68 22.99
N LEU A 91 9.02 -12.32 21.89
CA LEU A 91 8.02 -11.21 21.85
C LEU A 91 6.58 -11.70 21.68
N GLY A 92 6.38 -12.99 21.45
CA GLY A 92 5.09 -13.55 21.04
C GLY A 92 4.82 -13.37 19.55
N SER A 93 3.75 -13.98 19.07
CA SER A 93 3.34 -13.92 17.66
C SER A 93 3.10 -12.48 17.20
N PHE A 94 3.50 -12.19 15.96
CA PHE A 94 3.21 -10.91 15.34
C PHE A 94 1.69 -10.69 15.22
N PRO A 95 1.15 -9.54 15.65
CA PRO A 95 -0.29 -9.26 15.59
C PRO A 95 -0.74 -8.90 14.16
N PHE A 96 -0.73 -9.86 13.27
CA PHE A 96 -0.92 -9.68 11.83
C PHE A 96 -2.20 -8.93 11.45
N PHE A 97 -3.30 -9.17 12.18
CA PHE A 97 -4.56 -8.47 11.95
C PHE A 97 -4.51 -6.97 12.31
N SER A 98 -3.49 -6.55 13.06
CA SER A 98 -3.22 -5.13 13.34
C SER A 98 -2.24 -4.51 12.35
N PHE A 99 -1.72 -5.29 11.40
CA PHE A 99 -0.82 -4.80 10.36
C PHE A 99 -1.58 -4.26 9.13
N TRP A 100 -2.67 -4.91 8.74
CA TRP A 100 -3.56 -4.43 7.68
C TRP A 100 -4.99 -4.95 7.88
N GLY A 101 -5.99 -4.19 7.39
CA GLY A 101 -7.40 -4.53 7.47
C GLY A 101 -8.15 -3.75 8.55
N PRO A 102 -9.39 -4.14 8.88
CA PRO A 102 -10.25 -3.36 9.77
C PRO A 102 -9.71 -3.15 11.20
N ASN A 103 -8.81 -4.01 11.66
CA ASN A 103 -8.18 -3.92 12.98
C ASN A 103 -6.74 -3.36 12.91
N ALA A 104 -6.30 -2.88 11.75
CA ALA A 104 -4.96 -2.29 11.59
C ALA A 104 -4.75 -1.12 12.57
N GLY A 105 -3.59 -1.06 13.23
CA GLY A 105 -3.32 -0.05 14.24
C GLY A 105 -2.09 -0.33 15.10
N LEU A 106 -2.03 0.34 16.24
CA LEU A 106 -0.90 0.40 17.16
C LEU A 106 -0.21 -0.92 17.53
N PRO A 107 -0.91 -2.07 17.78
CA PRO A 107 -0.22 -3.28 18.23
C PRO A 107 0.84 -3.79 17.25
N ALA A 108 0.65 -3.60 15.94
CA ALA A 108 1.65 -3.97 14.93
C ALA A 108 2.93 -3.12 15.09
N SER A 109 2.80 -1.80 15.21
CA SER A 109 3.96 -0.91 15.39
C SER A 109 4.65 -1.13 16.73
N GLN A 110 3.93 -1.42 17.81
CA GLN A 110 4.54 -1.78 19.11
C GLN A 110 5.38 -3.05 19.01
N TRP A 111 4.88 -4.07 18.30
CA TRP A 111 5.64 -5.30 18.10
C TRP A 111 6.89 -5.04 17.25
N ILE A 112 6.76 -4.31 16.14
CA ILE A 112 7.86 -3.96 15.23
C ILE A 112 8.93 -3.15 15.98
N ALA A 113 8.54 -2.16 16.77
CA ALA A 113 9.47 -1.34 17.55
C ALA A 113 10.28 -2.19 18.54
N ARG A 114 9.64 -3.09 19.29
CA ARG A 114 10.32 -4.01 20.20
C ARG A 114 11.24 -5.00 19.49
N ALA A 115 10.80 -5.53 18.34
CA ALA A 115 11.60 -6.42 17.51
C ALA A 115 12.85 -5.70 16.98
N THR A 116 12.68 -4.48 16.49
CA THR A 116 13.79 -3.66 16.01
C THR A 116 14.77 -3.33 17.14
N ALA A 117 14.29 -2.92 18.31
CA ALA A 117 15.13 -2.63 19.46
C ALA A 117 15.93 -3.86 19.92
N LYS A 118 15.33 -5.06 19.85
CA LYS A 118 16.04 -6.32 20.16
C LYS A 118 17.15 -6.59 19.15
N VAL A 119 16.89 -6.46 17.85
CA VAL A 119 17.88 -6.65 16.78
C VAL A 119 19.03 -5.63 16.91
N LEU A 120 18.72 -4.35 17.15
CA LEU A 120 19.73 -3.31 17.38
C LEU A 120 20.68 -3.69 18.52
N ARG A 121 20.16 -4.08 19.68
CA ARG A 121 21.00 -4.40 20.86
C ARG A 121 21.80 -5.69 20.68
N GLU A 122 21.22 -6.73 20.05
CA GLU A 122 21.86 -8.03 19.91
C GLU A 122 22.82 -8.11 18.72
N LYS A 123 22.51 -7.45 17.60
CA LYS A 123 23.28 -7.57 16.35
C LYS A 123 24.16 -6.36 16.05
N LYS A 124 23.77 -5.18 16.55
CA LYS A 124 24.49 -3.91 16.35
C LYS A 124 24.80 -3.61 14.88
N PRO A 125 23.81 -3.67 13.96
CA PRO A 125 24.04 -3.44 12.55
C PRO A 125 24.53 -2.01 12.27
N GLN A 126 25.27 -1.82 11.18
CA GLN A 126 25.72 -0.49 10.74
C GLN A 126 24.57 0.39 10.25
N LEU A 127 23.53 -0.23 9.66
CA LEU A 127 22.32 0.44 9.23
C LEU A 127 21.09 -0.35 9.66
N THR A 128 20.08 0.35 10.17
CA THR A 128 18.76 -0.25 10.46
C THR A 128 17.68 0.54 9.79
N LEU A 129 16.83 -0.14 9.01
CA LEU A 129 15.64 0.40 8.41
C LEU A 129 14.42 -0.19 9.12
N CYS A 130 13.63 0.66 9.80
CA CYS A 130 12.46 0.26 10.57
C CYS A 130 11.22 0.98 10.06
N TYR A 131 10.10 0.24 9.86
CA TYR A 131 8.83 0.79 9.41
C TYR A 131 7.75 0.67 10.49
N LEU A 132 7.10 1.78 10.84
CA LEU A 132 6.03 1.85 11.85
C LEU A 132 4.72 2.32 11.18
N PRO A 133 3.84 1.41 10.73
CA PRO A 133 2.80 1.70 9.75
C PRO A 133 1.51 2.35 10.29
N HIS A 134 1.19 2.24 11.60
CA HIS A 134 -0.21 2.43 12.05
C HIS A 134 -0.78 3.84 11.91
N LEU A 135 0.07 4.86 11.84
CA LEU A 135 -0.40 6.25 11.70
C LEU A 135 -1.03 6.50 10.32
N ASP A 136 -0.51 5.86 9.27
CA ASP A 136 -1.08 5.88 7.94
C ASP A 136 -2.52 5.36 7.93
N TYR A 137 -2.78 4.24 8.62
CA TYR A 137 -4.12 3.66 8.69
C TYR A 137 -5.14 4.57 9.38
N ASP A 138 -4.71 5.24 10.46
CA ASP A 138 -5.57 6.15 11.20
C ASP A 138 -5.88 7.41 10.39
N PHE A 139 -4.93 7.93 9.65
CA PHE A 139 -5.14 9.10 8.80
C PHE A 139 -6.03 8.80 7.60
N GLN A 140 -5.97 7.59 7.05
CA GLN A 140 -6.91 7.18 6.01
C GLN A 140 -8.34 6.99 6.53
N ARG A 141 -8.51 6.60 7.81
CA ARG A 141 -9.84 6.46 8.43
C ARG A 141 -10.45 7.80 8.83
N HIS A 142 -9.63 8.76 9.22
CA HIS A 142 -10.08 10.00 9.85
C HIS A 142 -9.56 11.21 9.10
N ARG A 143 -10.44 12.19 8.89
CA ARG A 143 -10.08 13.45 8.20
C ARG A 143 -9.09 14.30 8.98
N GLN A 144 -9.02 14.11 10.29
CA GLN A 144 -8.10 14.83 11.16
C GLN A 144 -7.36 13.82 12.04
N PRO A 145 -6.03 13.87 12.04
CA PRO A 145 -5.23 13.07 12.97
C PRO A 145 -5.49 13.52 14.40
N SER A 146 -5.58 12.58 15.33
CA SER A 146 -5.60 12.92 16.74
C SER A 146 -4.17 13.02 17.29
N VAL A 147 -3.97 13.95 18.24
CA VAL A 147 -2.67 14.11 18.91
C VAL A 147 -2.27 12.82 19.64
N GLU A 148 -3.25 12.08 20.18
CA GLU A 148 -2.98 10.80 20.85
C GLU A 148 -2.38 9.77 19.89
N ARG A 149 -2.87 9.71 18.64
CA ARG A 149 -2.35 8.78 17.61
C ARG A 149 -0.93 9.12 17.20
N VAL A 150 -0.64 10.41 17.06
CA VAL A 150 0.73 10.87 16.82
C VAL A 150 1.64 10.51 18.01
N ALA A 151 1.17 10.75 19.26
CA ALA A 151 1.92 10.36 20.45
C ALA A 151 2.11 8.84 20.60
N GLU A 152 1.23 8.02 20.03
CA GLU A 152 1.38 6.56 20.02
C GLU A 152 2.54 6.13 19.09
N VAL A 153 2.66 6.69 17.88
CA VAL A 153 3.78 6.39 17.00
C VAL A 153 5.09 6.94 17.54
N ASP A 154 5.04 8.13 18.14
CA ASP A 154 6.20 8.75 18.79
C ASP A 154 6.78 7.85 19.89
N ARG A 155 5.92 7.30 20.76
CA ARG A 155 6.36 6.30 21.76
C ARG A 155 6.96 5.05 21.15
N CYS A 156 6.43 4.56 20.02
CA CYS A 156 7.02 3.42 19.31
C CYS A 156 8.38 3.78 18.70
N ALA A 157 8.49 4.97 18.11
CA ALA A 157 9.76 5.49 17.61
C ALA A 157 10.78 5.66 18.74
N GLY A 158 10.36 6.18 19.90
CA GLY A 158 11.19 6.30 21.10
C GLY A 158 11.87 4.98 21.51
N VAL A 159 11.14 3.86 21.49
CA VAL A 159 11.71 2.53 21.77
C VAL A 159 12.85 2.16 20.83
N VAL A 160 12.74 2.53 19.55
CA VAL A 160 13.77 2.28 18.53
C VAL A 160 14.93 3.26 18.69
N ILE A 161 14.63 4.52 18.96
CA ILE A 161 15.62 5.60 19.19
C ILE A 161 16.50 5.27 20.39
N ASP A 162 15.89 4.91 21.53
CA ASP A 162 16.64 4.52 22.74
C ASP A 162 17.58 3.34 22.45
N ALA A 163 17.09 2.32 21.74
CA ALA A 163 17.91 1.18 21.37
C ALA A 163 19.05 1.53 20.39
N ALA A 164 18.83 2.48 19.49
CA ALA A 164 19.88 2.99 18.60
C ALA A 164 20.94 3.76 19.40
N GLN A 165 20.53 4.60 20.33
CA GLN A 165 21.45 5.35 21.20
C GLN A 165 22.28 4.42 22.11
N ASP A 166 21.68 3.34 22.64
CA ASP A 166 22.39 2.33 23.46
C ASP A 166 23.59 1.71 22.73
N ILE A 167 23.57 1.67 21.42
CA ILE A 167 24.66 1.13 20.59
C ILE A 167 25.52 2.21 19.91
N GLY A 168 25.25 3.49 20.18
CA GLY A 168 25.95 4.63 19.58
C GLY A 168 25.55 4.93 18.14
N ALA A 169 24.39 4.45 17.67
CA ALA A 169 23.87 4.74 16.35
C ALA A 169 23.05 6.05 16.35
N THR A 170 23.09 6.78 15.25
CA THR A 170 22.34 8.02 15.03
C THR A 170 20.94 7.71 14.49
N PRO A 171 19.86 8.03 15.20
CA PRO A 171 18.51 7.85 14.70
C PRO A 171 18.11 8.98 13.74
N ILE A 172 17.45 8.62 12.63
CA ILE A 172 16.81 9.55 11.70
C ILE A 172 15.38 9.09 11.54
N VAL A 173 14.42 9.96 11.85
CA VAL A 173 12.98 9.70 11.66
C VAL A 173 12.54 10.37 10.37
N VAL A 174 11.88 9.60 9.50
CA VAL A 174 11.35 10.13 8.22
C VAL A 174 9.89 9.70 8.05
N SER A 175 9.06 10.58 7.54
CA SER A 175 7.78 10.16 6.96
C SER A 175 7.93 10.01 5.45
N GLU A 176 7.26 9.00 4.89
CA GLU A 176 7.35 8.67 3.47
C GLU A 176 6.59 9.69 2.62
N TYR A 177 5.47 10.18 3.14
CA TYR A 177 4.56 11.15 2.52
C TYR A 177 3.78 11.91 3.60
N GLY A 178 3.13 13.01 3.17
CA GLY A 178 2.10 13.67 3.97
C GLY A 178 0.71 13.19 3.55
N LEU A 179 -0.21 13.06 4.51
CA LEU A 179 -1.61 12.74 4.25
C LEU A 179 -2.47 13.99 4.35
N VAL A 180 -3.44 14.09 3.45
CA VAL A 180 -4.40 15.21 3.40
C VAL A 180 -5.83 14.69 3.57
N PRO A 181 -6.74 15.48 4.17
CA PRO A 181 -8.16 15.14 4.25
C PRO A 181 -8.79 15.04 2.86
N VAL A 182 -9.56 13.97 2.63
CA VAL A 182 -10.31 13.78 1.37
C VAL A 182 -11.79 13.50 1.64
N SER A 183 -12.63 13.79 0.65
CA SER A 183 -14.08 13.58 0.73
C SER A 183 -14.71 13.13 -0.59
N ARG A 184 -13.94 13.13 -1.69
CA ARG A 184 -14.44 12.90 -3.05
C ARG A 184 -13.75 11.70 -3.69
N PRO A 185 -14.36 10.50 -3.61
CA PRO A 185 -13.85 9.34 -4.33
C PRO A 185 -14.21 9.44 -5.82
N ILE A 186 -13.24 9.12 -6.69
CA ILE A 186 -13.40 9.10 -8.15
C ILE A 186 -13.25 7.66 -8.63
N ALA A 187 -14.31 7.08 -9.17
CA ALA A 187 -14.26 5.74 -9.76
C ALA A 187 -13.81 5.82 -11.24
N ILE A 188 -12.52 6.09 -11.45
CA ILE A 188 -11.94 6.36 -12.77
C ILE A 188 -12.22 5.22 -13.77
N ASN A 189 -12.15 3.97 -13.34
CA ASN A 189 -12.43 2.82 -14.20
C ASN A 189 -13.93 2.67 -14.56
N ARG A 190 -14.86 3.16 -13.73
CA ARG A 190 -16.28 3.27 -14.13
C ARG A 190 -16.49 4.26 -15.26
N ILE A 191 -15.77 5.38 -15.23
CA ILE A 191 -15.82 6.42 -16.27
C ILE A 191 -15.28 5.85 -17.59
N LEU A 192 -14.12 5.20 -17.56
CA LEU A 192 -13.55 4.53 -18.74
C LEU A 192 -14.46 3.43 -19.28
N ARG A 193 -15.13 2.66 -18.39
CA ARG A 193 -16.10 1.64 -18.78
C ARG A 193 -17.32 2.22 -19.47
N GLN A 194 -17.88 3.31 -18.93
CA GLN A 194 -19.04 4.01 -19.51
C GLN A 194 -18.71 4.59 -20.90
N ALA A 195 -17.47 4.95 -21.14
CA ALA A 195 -16.96 5.37 -22.45
C ALA A 195 -16.64 4.21 -23.41
N GLY A 196 -16.89 2.95 -23.02
CA GLY A 196 -16.62 1.77 -23.86
C GLY A 196 -15.15 1.41 -24.02
N LEU A 197 -14.29 1.87 -23.11
CA LEU A 197 -12.83 1.68 -23.17
C LEU A 197 -12.35 0.49 -22.34
N LEU A 198 -13.14 0.06 -21.35
CA LEU A 198 -12.77 -0.96 -20.38
C LEU A 198 -13.55 -2.26 -20.59
N ALA A 199 -12.84 -3.38 -20.62
CA ALA A 199 -13.41 -4.72 -20.79
C ALA A 199 -13.57 -5.44 -19.45
N VAL A 200 -14.74 -6.03 -19.25
CA VAL A 200 -15.03 -6.90 -18.11
C VAL A 200 -15.63 -8.22 -18.61
N ARG A 201 -15.40 -9.29 -17.85
CA ARG A 201 -16.07 -10.58 -18.07
C ARG A 201 -16.95 -10.91 -16.89
N GLN A 202 -18.21 -11.23 -17.17
CA GLN A 202 -19.15 -11.76 -16.17
C GLN A 202 -18.78 -13.21 -15.88
N GLY A 203 -18.57 -13.53 -14.61
CA GLY A 203 -18.25 -14.87 -14.14
C GLY A 203 -19.03 -15.25 -12.89
N PRO A 204 -18.81 -16.46 -12.35
CA PRO A 204 -19.51 -16.94 -11.14
C PRO A 204 -19.11 -16.15 -9.87
N PHE A 205 -18.04 -15.36 -9.94
CA PHE A 205 -17.53 -14.55 -8.84
C PHE A 205 -17.72 -13.05 -9.05
N GLY A 206 -18.69 -12.65 -9.89
CA GLY A 206 -18.95 -11.27 -10.27
C GLY A 206 -18.22 -10.86 -11.55
N GLU A 207 -18.16 -9.57 -11.80
CA GLU A 207 -17.46 -9.01 -12.95
C GLU A 207 -15.95 -8.98 -12.69
N MET A 208 -15.18 -9.48 -13.66
CA MET A 208 -13.73 -9.49 -13.63
C MET A 208 -13.17 -8.54 -14.67
N LEU A 209 -12.29 -7.63 -14.26
CA LEU A 209 -11.53 -6.79 -15.19
C LEU A 209 -10.58 -7.67 -16.02
N ILE A 210 -10.53 -7.43 -17.32
CA ILE A 210 -9.60 -8.08 -18.24
C ILE A 210 -8.64 -7.03 -18.80
N PRO A 211 -7.54 -6.72 -18.11
CA PRO A 211 -6.66 -5.61 -18.48
C PRO A 211 -6.16 -5.67 -19.91
N GLY A 212 -5.81 -6.88 -20.41
CA GLY A 212 -5.30 -7.07 -21.77
C GLY A 212 -6.34 -6.83 -22.87
N ASP A 213 -7.63 -6.94 -22.56
CA ASP A 213 -8.74 -6.72 -23.51
C ASP A 213 -9.27 -5.28 -23.45
N CYS A 214 -8.83 -4.46 -22.49
CA CYS A 214 -9.22 -3.07 -22.41
C CYS A 214 -8.52 -2.25 -23.50
N LYS A 215 -9.23 -1.30 -24.11
CA LYS A 215 -8.60 -0.24 -24.92
C LYS A 215 -7.77 0.70 -24.04
N ALA A 216 -8.35 1.05 -22.88
CA ALA A 216 -7.71 1.78 -21.81
C ALA A 216 -8.32 1.41 -20.46
N PHE A 217 -7.50 1.46 -19.41
CA PHE A 217 -7.93 1.29 -18.01
C PHE A 217 -6.95 2.01 -17.08
N ALA A 218 -7.32 2.16 -15.82
CA ALA A 218 -6.48 2.82 -14.82
C ALA A 218 -6.14 1.89 -13.65
N VAL A 219 -4.91 2.01 -13.16
CA VAL A 219 -4.46 1.45 -11.89
C VAL A 219 -4.46 2.58 -10.87
N ALA A 220 -5.48 2.59 -10.02
CA ALA A 220 -5.69 3.63 -9.01
C ALA A 220 -4.77 3.40 -7.80
N ASP A 221 -4.09 4.46 -7.37
CA ASP A 221 -3.19 4.43 -6.21
C ASP A 221 -3.31 5.76 -5.45
N HIS A 222 -4.23 5.84 -4.49
CA HIS A 222 -4.48 7.04 -3.69
C HIS A 222 -4.96 8.24 -4.53
N GLN A 223 -4.19 9.34 -4.55
CA GLN A 223 -4.51 10.58 -5.28
C GLN A 223 -3.94 10.62 -6.70
N ILE A 224 -3.27 9.52 -7.11
CA ILE A 224 -2.84 9.34 -8.50
C ILE A 224 -3.43 8.07 -9.10
N ALA A 225 -3.52 8.03 -10.42
CA ALA A 225 -3.86 6.82 -11.15
C ALA A 225 -3.02 6.72 -12.43
N HIS A 226 -2.36 5.58 -12.61
CA HIS A 226 -1.68 5.25 -13.85
C HIS A 226 -2.69 4.79 -14.89
N VAL A 227 -2.83 5.51 -15.99
CA VAL A 227 -3.76 5.20 -17.09
C VAL A 227 -2.99 4.51 -18.20
N TYR A 228 -3.33 3.26 -18.47
CA TYR A 228 -2.69 2.43 -19.47
C TYR A 228 -3.52 2.40 -20.75
N ILE A 229 -2.86 2.57 -21.89
CA ILE A 229 -3.46 2.60 -23.22
C ILE A 229 -2.99 1.38 -23.99
N ASN A 230 -3.87 0.40 -24.24
CA ASN A 230 -3.56 -0.76 -25.08
C ASN A 230 -3.87 -0.48 -26.55
N GLU A 231 -4.81 0.42 -26.85
CA GLU A 231 -5.14 0.85 -28.21
C GLU A 231 -4.70 2.31 -28.44
N PRO A 232 -3.56 2.55 -29.11
CA PRO A 232 -2.98 3.90 -29.23
C PRO A 232 -3.92 4.96 -29.84
N SER A 233 -4.86 4.53 -30.69
CA SER A 233 -5.82 5.42 -31.37
C SER A 233 -6.72 6.19 -30.40
N VAL A 234 -7.00 5.63 -29.19
CA VAL A 234 -7.87 6.26 -28.19
C VAL A 234 -7.12 7.15 -27.18
N SER A 235 -5.80 7.25 -27.27
CA SER A 235 -4.97 7.90 -26.25
C SER A 235 -5.39 9.35 -25.95
N ARG A 236 -5.60 10.15 -27.01
CA ARG A 236 -6.02 11.56 -26.87
C ARG A 236 -7.43 11.66 -26.28
N ASP A 237 -8.36 10.81 -26.75
CA ASP A 237 -9.75 10.83 -26.29
C ASP A 237 -9.84 10.45 -24.81
N VAL A 238 -9.02 9.51 -24.35
CA VAL A 238 -8.91 9.12 -22.94
C VAL A 238 -8.40 10.28 -22.09
N ARG A 239 -7.34 10.97 -22.52
CA ARG A 239 -6.82 12.14 -21.82
C ARG A 239 -7.89 13.23 -21.71
N ASP A 240 -8.54 13.55 -22.83
CA ASP A 240 -9.53 14.64 -22.89
C ASP A 240 -10.80 14.27 -22.10
N LEU A 241 -11.23 13.01 -22.12
CA LEU A 241 -12.30 12.49 -21.26
C LEU A 241 -11.98 12.71 -19.79
N LEU A 242 -10.80 12.24 -19.34
CA LEU A 242 -10.42 12.29 -17.91
C LEU A 242 -10.15 13.72 -17.44
N ALA A 243 -9.57 14.58 -18.26
CA ALA A 243 -9.32 15.99 -17.94
C ALA A 243 -10.60 16.79 -17.66
N ASN A 244 -11.76 16.33 -18.15
CA ASN A 244 -13.05 16.95 -17.92
C ASN A 244 -13.85 16.33 -16.76
N VAL A 245 -13.27 15.37 -16.03
CA VAL A 245 -13.94 14.73 -14.88
C VAL A 245 -13.83 15.63 -13.64
N PRO A 246 -14.95 15.99 -12.99
CA PRO A 246 -14.91 16.72 -11.73
C PRO A 246 -14.12 15.97 -10.65
N GLY A 247 -13.11 16.63 -10.07
CA GLY A 247 -12.22 16.05 -9.05
C GLY A 247 -10.89 15.56 -9.61
N ILE A 248 -10.71 15.48 -10.93
CA ILE A 248 -9.41 15.32 -11.56
C ILE A 248 -8.81 16.70 -11.77
N GLN A 249 -7.60 16.92 -11.27
CA GLN A 249 -6.87 18.18 -11.39
C GLN A 249 -6.14 18.26 -12.73
N SER A 250 -5.49 17.17 -13.13
CA SER A 250 -4.72 17.11 -14.38
C SER A 250 -4.54 15.67 -14.86
N VAL A 251 -4.25 15.56 -16.17
CA VAL A 251 -3.84 14.29 -16.81
C VAL A 251 -2.59 14.63 -17.60
N VAL A 252 -1.44 14.16 -17.12
CA VAL A 252 -0.12 14.56 -17.62
C VAL A 252 0.70 13.34 -18.09
N HIS A 253 1.76 13.59 -18.85
CA HIS A 253 2.71 12.54 -19.17
C HIS A 253 3.55 12.15 -17.95
N PRO A 254 3.90 10.85 -17.77
CA PRO A 254 4.72 10.41 -16.64
C PRO A 254 6.09 11.09 -16.59
N GLU A 255 6.60 11.60 -17.70
CA GLU A 255 7.84 12.37 -17.80
C GLU A 255 7.81 13.64 -16.95
N GLU A 256 6.66 14.33 -16.92
CA GLU A 256 6.48 15.58 -16.17
C GLU A 256 6.61 15.38 -14.65
N LEU A 257 6.43 14.12 -14.18
CA LEU A 257 6.49 13.74 -12.77
C LEU A 257 7.71 12.86 -12.45
N GLN A 258 8.66 12.70 -13.35
CA GLN A 258 9.80 11.78 -13.24
C GLN A 258 9.36 10.32 -12.97
N LEU A 259 8.20 9.95 -13.50
CA LEU A 259 7.62 8.60 -13.43
C LEU A 259 7.82 7.82 -14.72
N GLN A 260 8.50 8.35 -15.74
CA GLN A 260 8.68 7.68 -17.03
C GLN A 260 9.47 6.38 -16.88
N HIS A 261 8.75 5.26 -16.95
CA HIS A 261 9.30 3.91 -16.84
C HIS A 261 8.36 2.92 -17.56
N PRO A 262 8.82 1.75 -18.06
CA PRO A 262 7.93 0.74 -18.69
C PRO A 262 6.78 0.25 -17.82
N ARG A 263 6.88 0.39 -16.49
CA ARG A 263 5.81 0.07 -15.53
C ARG A 263 4.77 1.17 -15.39
N SER A 264 5.06 2.39 -15.79
CA SER A 264 4.11 3.51 -15.68
C SER A 264 2.96 3.39 -16.67
N GLY A 265 1.85 4.08 -16.35
CA GLY A 265 0.81 4.36 -17.32
C GLY A 265 1.32 5.26 -18.45
N ASP A 266 0.59 5.31 -19.54
CA ASP A 266 0.84 6.22 -20.65
C ASP A 266 0.45 7.66 -20.27
N TRP A 267 -0.53 7.78 -19.36
CA TRP A 267 -0.92 9.01 -18.69
C TRP A 267 -0.96 8.81 -17.18
N ILE A 268 -0.74 9.90 -16.44
CA ILE A 268 -0.94 9.96 -15.00
C ILE A 268 -2.09 10.93 -14.72
N ALA A 269 -3.18 10.41 -14.17
CA ALA A 269 -4.27 11.24 -13.66
C ALA A 269 -3.97 11.63 -12.21
N MET A 270 -4.06 12.91 -11.91
CA MET A 270 -3.86 13.49 -10.57
C MET A 270 -5.21 14.02 -10.06
N ALA A 271 -5.59 13.66 -8.86
CA ALA A 271 -6.81 14.12 -8.23
C ALA A 271 -6.67 15.57 -7.73
N GLN A 272 -7.79 16.25 -7.50
CA GLN A 272 -7.81 17.49 -6.71
C GLN A 272 -7.44 17.17 -5.25
N PRO A 273 -6.98 18.14 -4.45
CA PRO A 273 -6.52 17.90 -3.07
C PRO A 273 -7.54 17.21 -2.16
N ASP A 274 -8.85 17.44 -2.37
CA ASP A 274 -9.94 16.82 -1.61
C ASP A 274 -10.45 15.51 -2.21
N ALA A 275 -9.84 15.02 -3.29
CA ALA A 275 -10.29 13.86 -4.05
C ALA A 275 -9.22 12.74 -4.07
N TRP A 276 -9.66 11.53 -4.38
CA TRP A 276 -8.81 10.34 -4.51
C TRP A 276 -9.44 9.30 -5.46
N PHE A 277 -8.66 8.36 -5.99
CA PHE A 277 -9.12 7.38 -6.98
C PHE A 277 -9.46 6.05 -6.35
N THR A 278 -10.65 5.50 -6.68
CA THR A 278 -11.01 4.11 -6.39
C THR A 278 -10.67 3.21 -7.57
N TYR A 279 -10.38 1.94 -7.30
CA TYR A 279 -10.17 0.93 -8.34
C TYR A 279 -11.48 0.38 -8.94
N TYR A 280 -12.65 0.82 -8.43
CA TYR A 280 -13.95 0.25 -8.78
C TYR A 280 -14.26 0.42 -10.28
N TYR A 281 -14.50 -0.71 -10.94
CA TYR A 281 -14.81 -0.77 -12.38
C TYR A 281 -16.20 -1.32 -12.67
N TRP A 282 -16.88 -1.99 -11.71
CA TRP A 282 -18.26 -2.47 -11.86
C TRP A 282 -19.26 -1.33 -11.70
N ASN A 283 -20.35 -1.39 -12.49
CA ASN A 283 -21.39 -0.35 -12.44
C ASN A 283 -22.45 -0.60 -11.35
N ASP A 284 -22.63 -1.86 -10.94
CA ASP A 284 -23.57 -2.26 -9.90
C ASP A 284 -22.82 -3.07 -8.83
N ASP A 285 -22.94 -2.68 -7.57
CA ASP A 285 -22.28 -3.34 -6.44
C ASP A 285 -22.73 -4.80 -6.21
N ARG A 286 -23.87 -5.21 -6.80
CA ARG A 286 -24.31 -6.62 -6.84
C ARG A 286 -23.45 -7.47 -7.77
N LEU A 287 -22.84 -6.85 -8.77
CA LEU A 287 -21.96 -7.47 -9.75
C LEU A 287 -20.47 -7.32 -9.39
N ALA A 288 -20.17 -6.66 -8.27
CA ALA A 288 -18.80 -6.49 -7.79
C ALA A 288 -18.08 -7.83 -7.70
N PRO A 289 -16.79 -7.90 -8.06
CA PRO A 289 -16.01 -9.14 -7.93
C PRO A 289 -15.98 -9.60 -6.48
N ASP A 290 -15.85 -10.90 -6.30
CA ASP A 290 -15.96 -11.51 -4.98
C ASP A 290 -14.91 -11.04 -3.97
N PHE A 291 -13.74 -10.65 -4.45
CA PHE A 291 -12.67 -10.10 -3.64
C PHE A 291 -12.93 -8.67 -3.13
N ALA A 292 -13.82 -7.92 -3.78
CA ALA A 292 -14.05 -6.52 -3.45
C ALA A 292 -14.50 -6.28 -2.00
N ARG A 293 -15.21 -7.27 -1.41
CA ARG A 293 -15.69 -7.20 -0.02
C ARG A 293 -14.78 -7.91 0.99
N THR A 294 -13.58 -8.31 0.57
CA THR A 294 -12.62 -9.02 1.43
C THR A 294 -11.31 -8.24 1.57
N VAL A 295 -10.52 -8.58 2.57
CA VAL A 295 -9.12 -8.15 2.65
C VAL A 295 -8.31 -9.07 1.73
N ASP A 296 -8.05 -8.60 0.50
CA ASP A 296 -7.31 -9.35 -0.52
C ASP A 296 -6.51 -8.42 -1.44
N ILE A 297 -5.47 -7.84 -0.89
CA ILE A 297 -4.66 -6.79 -1.51
C ILE A 297 -4.01 -7.19 -2.84
N HIS A 298 -3.77 -8.49 -3.06
CA HIS A 298 -3.10 -8.97 -4.29
C HIS A 298 -4.04 -9.24 -5.46
N ARG A 299 -5.35 -9.37 -5.21
CA ARG A 299 -6.35 -9.61 -6.27
C ARG A 299 -7.00 -8.33 -6.78
N LYS A 300 -6.94 -7.26 -6.02
CA LYS A 300 -7.51 -5.96 -6.38
C LYS A 300 -6.63 -5.25 -7.40
N PRO A 301 -7.18 -4.78 -8.53
CA PRO A 301 -6.41 -4.08 -9.56
C PRO A 301 -6.22 -2.59 -9.23
N GLY A 302 -5.98 -2.28 -7.96
CA GLY A 302 -5.77 -0.94 -7.44
C GLY A 302 -5.80 -0.92 -5.92
N TYR A 303 -5.36 0.18 -5.35
CA TYR A 303 -5.38 0.40 -3.91
C TYR A 303 -6.82 0.53 -3.38
N ASP A 304 -7.09 -0.10 -2.24
CA ASP A 304 -8.42 -0.09 -1.61
C ASP A 304 -8.37 0.25 -0.11
N PRO A 305 -8.44 1.52 0.26
CA PRO A 305 -8.48 1.92 1.66
C PRO A 305 -9.78 1.51 2.37
N CYS A 306 -10.82 1.08 1.65
CA CYS A 306 -12.02 0.51 2.25
C CYS A 306 -11.75 -0.77 3.05
N GLU A 307 -10.62 -1.44 2.82
CA GLU A 307 -10.16 -2.57 3.64
C GLU A 307 -9.89 -2.20 5.11
N LEU A 308 -9.72 -0.93 5.41
CA LEU A 308 -9.55 -0.43 6.78
C LEU A 308 -10.88 -0.34 7.57
N PHE A 309 -12.02 -0.59 6.91
CA PHE A 309 -13.35 -0.48 7.51
C PHE A 309 -14.06 -1.83 7.55
N MET A 310 -15.03 -1.94 8.42
CA MET A 310 -15.83 -3.16 8.60
C MET A 310 -17.32 -2.83 8.49
N THR A 311 -18.06 -3.61 7.71
CA THR A 311 -19.52 -3.46 7.57
C THR A 311 -20.25 -3.69 8.88
N SER A 312 -19.88 -4.77 9.61
CA SER A 312 -20.53 -5.16 10.85
C SER A 312 -19.67 -6.15 11.64
N LYS A 313 -19.50 -5.89 12.94
CA LYS A 313 -18.85 -6.84 13.86
C LYS A 313 -19.62 -8.16 13.96
N LEU A 314 -20.96 -8.11 13.95
CA LEU A 314 -21.79 -9.31 13.98
C LEU A 314 -21.55 -10.19 12.73
N ARG A 315 -21.46 -9.58 11.53
CA ARG A 315 -21.15 -10.30 10.29
C ARG A 315 -19.79 -10.99 10.39
N ALA A 316 -18.78 -10.27 10.88
CA ALA A 316 -17.44 -10.85 11.07
C ALA A 316 -17.45 -12.04 12.05
N MET A 317 -18.17 -11.91 13.17
CA MET A 317 -18.32 -13.00 14.15
C MET A 317 -19.03 -14.22 13.53
N LEU A 318 -20.10 -14.02 12.77
CA LEU A 318 -20.80 -15.12 12.07
C LEU A 318 -19.88 -15.82 11.06
N ARG A 319 -19.08 -15.06 10.28
CA ARG A 319 -18.11 -15.64 9.35
C ARG A 319 -17.03 -16.45 10.09
N LEU A 320 -16.53 -15.95 11.21
CA LEU A 320 -15.56 -16.68 12.05
C LEU A 320 -16.17 -17.96 12.63
N ALA A 321 -17.43 -17.91 13.08
CA ALA A 321 -18.14 -19.09 13.55
C ALA A 321 -18.30 -20.14 12.43
N GLN A 322 -18.71 -19.73 11.23
CA GLN A 322 -18.78 -20.61 10.06
C GLN A 322 -17.42 -21.30 9.79
N LYS A 323 -16.31 -20.52 9.83
CA LYS A 323 -14.97 -21.06 9.65
C LYS A 323 -14.61 -22.10 10.72
N LYS A 324 -14.89 -21.80 12.00
CA LYS A 324 -14.62 -22.73 13.12
C LYS A 324 -15.42 -24.03 13.02
N LEU A 325 -16.61 -23.99 12.42
CA LEU A 325 -17.44 -25.15 12.18
C LEU A 325 -17.04 -25.93 10.90
N GLY A 326 -15.96 -25.54 10.23
CA GLY A 326 -15.46 -26.21 9.04
C GLY A 326 -16.17 -25.88 7.74
N PHE A 327 -17.09 -24.91 7.73
CA PHE A 327 -17.77 -24.49 6.51
C PHE A 327 -16.86 -23.60 5.65
N ARG A 328 -16.95 -23.79 4.33
CA ARG A 328 -16.39 -22.82 3.39
C ARG A 328 -17.10 -21.48 3.58
N MET A 329 -16.35 -20.42 3.75
CA MET A 329 -16.89 -19.08 3.87
C MET A 329 -15.99 -18.05 3.22
N LYS A 330 -16.60 -16.94 2.84
CA LYS A 330 -15.89 -15.74 2.39
C LYS A 330 -15.92 -14.73 3.54
N MET A 331 -14.77 -14.13 3.87
CA MET A 331 -14.69 -13.07 4.90
C MET A 331 -15.10 -11.72 4.26
N ASP A 332 -16.35 -11.64 3.81
CA ASP A 332 -16.93 -10.51 3.09
C ASP A 332 -17.41 -9.39 4.04
N VAL A 333 -16.47 -8.82 4.76
CA VAL A 333 -16.70 -7.83 5.82
C VAL A 333 -16.33 -6.40 5.44
N ILE A 334 -15.75 -6.20 4.26
CA ILE A 334 -15.34 -4.88 3.79
C ILE A 334 -16.51 -4.17 3.10
N PRO A 335 -16.81 -2.91 3.45
CA PRO A 335 -17.84 -2.12 2.78
C PRO A 335 -17.39 -1.68 1.39
N LEU A 336 -18.32 -1.62 0.43
CA LEU A 336 -18.11 -0.95 -0.86
C LEU A 336 -18.57 0.51 -0.77
N ASN A 337 -18.06 1.23 0.22
CA ASN A 337 -18.42 2.62 0.47
C ASN A 337 -17.18 3.51 0.56
N PRO A 338 -16.70 4.04 -0.57
CA PRO A 338 -15.48 4.85 -0.60
C PRO A 338 -15.62 6.20 0.13
N ASN A 339 -16.85 6.65 0.45
CA ASN A 339 -17.07 7.87 1.22
C ASN A 339 -16.65 7.75 2.71
N LEU A 340 -16.33 6.53 3.17
CA LEU A 340 -15.79 6.31 4.53
C LEU A 340 -14.33 6.77 4.64
N VAL A 341 -13.61 6.84 3.54
CA VAL A 341 -12.19 7.23 3.52
C VAL A 341 -12.06 8.70 3.85
N GLY A 342 -11.29 8.99 4.90
CA GLY A 342 -11.12 10.34 5.43
C GLY A 342 -9.83 11.04 5.01
N GLY A 343 -8.80 10.29 4.64
CA GLY A 343 -7.50 10.82 4.23
C GLY A 343 -6.86 10.03 3.10
N SER A 344 -5.99 10.69 2.35
CA SER A 344 -5.23 10.09 1.23
C SER A 344 -3.93 10.85 1.00
N HIS A 345 -3.12 10.38 0.06
CA HIS A 345 -1.83 10.98 -0.30
C HIS A 345 -1.51 10.72 -1.78
N GLY A 346 -0.36 11.20 -2.26
CA GLY A 346 0.12 10.96 -3.62
C GLY A 346 0.32 12.22 -4.45
N LEU A 347 -0.12 13.38 -3.96
CA LEU A 347 0.13 14.67 -4.58
C LEU A 347 1.34 15.36 -3.94
N VAL A 348 1.96 16.26 -4.69
CA VAL A 348 2.88 17.26 -4.11
C VAL A 348 2.01 18.28 -3.37
N ASN A 349 2.04 18.21 -2.06
CA ASN A 349 1.20 19.02 -1.19
C ASN A 349 1.89 20.38 -0.86
N PRO A 350 1.11 21.38 -0.35
CA PRO A 350 1.68 22.52 0.33
C PRO A 350 2.64 22.13 1.45
N ILE A 351 3.56 23.01 1.80
CA ILE A 351 4.66 22.72 2.75
C ILE A 351 4.18 22.13 4.09
N ASP A 352 3.01 22.55 4.56
CA ASP A 352 2.42 22.08 5.84
C ASP A 352 1.95 20.61 5.82
N HIS A 353 1.93 19.99 4.64
CA HIS A 353 1.53 18.59 4.43
C HIS A 353 2.63 17.76 3.78
N ASN A 354 3.85 18.27 3.72
CA ASN A 354 4.98 17.53 3.18
C ASN A 354 5.50 16.47 4.17
N PRO A 355 6.23 15.46 3.67
CA PRO A 355 6.98 14.55 4.51
C PRO A 355 7.92 15.30 5.45
N LEU A 356 8.13 14.77 6.64
CA LEU A 356 9.04 15.33 7.62
C LEU A 356 10.31 14.47 7.75
N VAL A 357 11.41 15.14 8.12
CA VAL A 357 12.66 14.51 8.49
C VAL A 357 13.10 15.08 9.83
N ILE A 358 13.41 14.20 10.79
CA ILE A 358 13.92 14.59 12.13
C ILE A 358 15.24 13.85 12.34
N GLY A 359 16.32 14.58 12.58
CA GLY A 359 17.64 14.01 12.84
C GLY A 359 18.70 15.12 12.93
N PRO A 360 19.93 14.79 13.32
CA PRO A 360 21.05 15.73 13.18
C PRO A 360 21.19 16.03 11.69
N ASP A 361 21.43 17.27 11.33
CA ASP A 361 21.57 17.75 9.95
C ASP A 361 20.32 17.57 9.05
N ALA A 362 19.12 17.47 9.64
CA ALA A 362 17.88 17.56 8.88
C ALA A 362 17.78 18.94 8.21
N PRO A 363 17.41 19.01 6.90
CA PRO A 363 17.33 20.26 6.17
C PRO A 363 16.25 21.22 6.69
#